data_9b910730f61137aa6a0843843694fb15
#
_entry.id   9b910730f61137aa6a0843843694fb15
#
_cell.length_a   1.000
_cell.length_b   1.000
_cell.length_c   1.000
_cell.angle_alpha   90.00
_cell.angle_beta   90.00
_cell.angle_gamma   90.00
#
_symmetry.space_group_name_H-M   'P 1'
#
loop_
_entity.id
_entity.type
_entity.pdbx_description
1 polymer ?
#
loop_
_entity_poly.entity_id
_entity_poly.type
_entity_poly.pdbx_seq_one_letter_code
_entity_poly.pdbx_strand_id
1 'polypeptide(L)'
;MYLIFDTETTGLPRNYNAPLSDSENWPRAVQIAWQLHDAQGMLVEHKDFLITPDDFTIPYDAERIHGISTELATEQGVSIHHVFEEFEKALSKTQYIVGQNIGFDINIMGAEFYRYGVTTRLGELPVLDTCTEITAELC
;
A
#
# COMPACT_ATOMS: atom_id res chain seq x y z
N MET A 1 10.52 12.45 9.55
CA MET A 1 10.87 11.51 8.49
C MET A 1 9.79 11.51 7.42
N TYR A 2 10.12 11.10 6.24
CA TYR A 2 9.13 10.87 5.21
C TYR A 2 9.09 9.40 4.80
N LEU A 3 7.90 8.96 4.38
CA LEU A 3 7.62 7.58 4.03
C LEU A 3 7.33 7.48 2.53
N ILE A 4 7.98 6.51 1.89
CA ILE A 4 7.68 6.10 0.52
C ILE A 4 7.20 4.66 0.60
N PHE A 5 6.05 4.34 0.01
CA PHE A 5 5.61 2.95 -0.04
C PHE A 5 4.93 2.61 -1.36
N ASP A 6 4.89 1.33 -1.65
CA ASP A 6 4.33 0.79 -2.88
C ASP A 6 3.62 -0.52 -2.57
N THR A 7 2.55 -0.81 -3.31
CA THR A 7 1.76 -2.02 -3.14
C THR A 7 1.65 -2.80 -4.44
N GLU A 8 1.56 -4.12 -4.32
CA GLU A 8 1.07 -4.98 -5.39
C GLU A 8 -0.32 -5.48 -4.98
N THR A 9 -1.22 -5.61 -5.94
CA THR A 9 -2.63 -5.84 -5.67
C THR A 9 -3.23 -6.93 -6.55
N THR A 10 -4.49 -7.29 -6.25
CA THR A 10 -5.25 -8.25 -7.05
C THR A 10 -5.79 -7.66 -8.35
N GLY A 11 -5.63 -6.36 -8.58
CA GLY A 11 -6.10 -5.72 -9.80
C GLY A 11 -6.26 -4.21 -9.65
N LEU A 12 -7.20 -3.64 -10.40
CA LEU A 12 -7.48 -2.22 -10.40
C LEU A 12 -8.90 -1.98 -9.87
N PRO A 13 -9.16 -0.81 -9.25
CA PRO A 13 -10.52 -0.47 -8.84
C PRO A 13 -11.39 -0.18 -10.07
N ARG A 14 -12.68 -0.39 -9.95
CA ARG A 14 -13.66 -0.02 -10.98
C ARG A 14 -13.82 1.49 -11.05
N ASN A 15 -13.77 2.15 -9.90
CA ASN A 15 -13.90 3.60 -9.77
C ASN A 15 -12.82 4.12 -8.82
N TYR A 16 -11.90 4.93 -9.33
CA TYR A 16 -10.80 5.49 -8.55
C TYR A 16 -11.27 6.54 -7.53
N ASN A 17 -12.51 7.02 -7.65
CA ASN A 17 -13.08 8.02 -6.76
C ASN A 17 -14.08 7.44 -5.77
N ALA A 18 -14.24 6.11 -5.74
CA ALA A 18 -15.14 5.48 -4.79
C ALA A 18 -14.65 5.63 -3.35
N PRO A 19 -15.56 5.68 -2.36
CA PRO A 19 -15.13 5.72 -0.96
C PRO A 19 -14.40 4.44 -0.58
N LEU A 20 -13.50 4.53 0.40
CA LEU A 20 -12.73 3.38 0.89
C LEU A 20 -13.63 2.32 1.51
N SER A 21 -14.84 2.68 1.90
CA SER A 21 -15.85 1.77 2.42
C SER A 21 -16.45 0.85 1.35
N ASP A 22 -16.25 1.15 0.08
CA ASP A 22 -16.71 0.29 -1.02
C ASP A 22 -15.72 -0.85 -1.21
N SER A 23 -15.83 -1.86 -0.37
CA SER A 23 -14.88 -2.97 -0.29
C SER A 23 -14.85 -3.84 -1.55
N GLU A 24 -15.92 -3.84 -2.35
CA GLU A 24 -15.96 -4.60 -3.60
C GLU A 24 -15.25 -3.86 -4.74
N ASN A 25 -15.15 -2.53 -4.64
CA ASN A 25 -14.47 -1.72 -5.63
C ASN A 25 -12.95 -1.81 -5.51
N TRP A 26 -12.44 -1.82 -4.27
CA TRP A 26 -10.99 -1.74 -4.05
C TRP A 26 -10.34 -3.12 -4.08
N PRO A 27 -9.28 -3.30 -4.90
CA PRO A 27 -8.56 -4.57 -4.92
C PRO A 27 -7.86 -4.82 -3.58
N ARG A 28 -7.46 -6.07 -3.37
CA ARG A 28 -6.79 -6.50 -2.15
C ARG A 28 -5.28 -6.31 -2.29
N ALA A 29 -4.62 -5.97 -1.21
CA ALA A 29 -3.17 -5.85 -1.16
C ALA A 29 -2.53 -7.23 -1.09
N VAL A 30 -1.53 -7.47 -1.93
CA VAL A 30 -0.78 -8.72 -2.04
C VAL A 30 0.62 -8.56 -1.47
N GLN A 31 1.22 -7.41 -1.64
CA GLN A 31 2.54 -7.05 -1.15
C GLN A 31 2.57 -5.57 -0.79
N ILE A 32 3.33 -5.23 0.23
CA ILE A 32 3.64 -3.84 0.55
C ILE A 32 5.13 -3.73 0.87
N ALA A 33 5.76 -2.71 0.31
CA ALA A 33 7.14 -2.36 0.62
C ALA A 33 7.20 -0.89 0.98
N TRP A 34 8.04 -0.53 1.96
CA TRP A 34 8.21 0.88 2.31
C TRP A 34 9.64 1.19 2.72
N GLN A 35 9.96 2.48 2.63
CA GLN A 35 11.19 3.06 3.11
C GLN A 35 10.88 4.30 3.92
N LEU A 36 11.53 4.44 5.06
CA LEU A 36 11.55 5.65 5.86
C LEU A 36 12.89 6.34 5.65
N HIS A 37 12.83 7.65 5.39
CA HIS A 37 13.99 8.50 5.20
C HIS A 37 13.95 9.65 6.18
N ASP A 38 15.13 10.06 6.66
CA ASP A 38 15.25 11.22 7.54
C ASP A 38 15.26 12.54 6.74
N ALA A 39 15.39 13.67 7.44
CA ALA A 39 15.37 15.00 6.84
C ALA A 39 16.52 15.24 5.84
N GLN A 40 17.61 14.47 5.94
CA GLN A 40 18.74 14.54 5.02
C GLN A 40 18.63 13.57 3.86
N GLY A 41 17.51 12.84 3.76
CA GLY A 41 17.30 11.86 2.70
C GLY A 41 17.98 10.52 2.94
N MET A 42 18.49 10.28 4.14
CA MET A 42 19.15 9.00 4.47
C MET A 42 18.11 7.93 4.81
N LEU A 43 18.34 6.73 4.29
CA LEU A 43 17.46 5.59 4.57
C LEU A 43 17.60 5.18 6.04
N VAL A 44 16.46 5.14 6.75
CA VAL A 44 16.40 4.74 8.16
C VAL A 44 15.81 3.35 8.33
N GLU A 45 14.79 3.02 7.55
CA GLU A 45 14.11 1.72 7.64
C GLU A 45 13.63 1.29 6.27
N HIS A 46 13.75 -0.01 5.99
CA HIS A 46 13.19 -0.65 4.81
C HIS A 46 12.46 -1.93 5.22
N LYS A 47 11.21 -2.08 4.82
CA LYS A 47 10.41 -3.28 5.04
C LYS A 47 9.74 -3.70 3.75
N ASP A 48 9.54 -5.01 3.61
CA ASP A 48 8.89 -5.62 2.45
C ASP A 48 8.14 -6.86 2.94
N PHE A 49 6.83 -6.90 2.72
CA PHE A 49 5.99 -8.01 3.17
C PHE A 49 5.12 -8.54 2.05
N LEU A 50 5.18 -9.84 1.80
CA LEU A 50 4.10 -10.56 1.14
C LEU A 50 2.97 -10.74 2.15
N ILE A 51 1.73 -10.59 1.70
CA ILE A 51 0.56 -10.67 2.58
C ILE A 51 -0.18 -11.96 2.29
N THR A 52 -0.37 -12.78 3.32
CA THR A 52 -1.16 -14.01 3.18
C THR A 52 -2.59 -13.66 2.79
N PRO A 53 -3.10 -14.19 1.65
CA PRO A 53 -4.48 -13.93 1.25
C PRO A 53 -5.47 -14.43 2.30
N ASP A 54 -6.39 -13.54 2.68
CA ASP A 54 -7.45 -13.83 3.64
C ASP A 54 -8.79 -13.74 2.90
N ASP A 55 -9.44 -14.89 2.69
CA ASP A 55 -10.70 -15.01 1.97
C ASP A 55 -10.68 -14.57 0.49
N PHE A 56 -9.51 -14.59 -0.16
CA PHE A 56 -9.44 -14.29 -1.59
C PHE A 56 -8.32 -15.06 -2.26
N THR A 57 -8.38 -15.13 -3.58
CA THR A 57 -7.30 -15.66 -4.41
C THR A 57 -6.76 -14.55 -5.31
N ILE A 58 -5.49 -14.69 -5.69
CA ILE A 58 -4.84 -13.72 -6.58
C ILE A 58 -5.20 -14.10 -8.01
N PRO A 59 -5.88 -13.21 -8.78
CA PRO A 59 -6.22 -13.50 -10.17
C PRO A 59 -4.97 -13.70 -11.03
N TYR A 60 -5.09 -14.56 -12.02
CA TYR A 60 -3.98 -14.85 -12.94
C TYR A 60 -3.46 -13.59 -13.64
N ASP A 61 -4.34 -12.68 -14.02
CA ASP A 61 -3.94 -11.43 -14.68
C ASP A 61 -3.05 -10.57 -13.78
N ALA A 62 -3.34 -10.54 -12.49
CA ALA A 62 -2.51 -9.83 -11.53
C ALA A 62 -1.17 -10.55 -11.33
N GLU A 63 -1.20 -11.86 -11.16
CA GLU A 63 0.02 -12.67 -11.02
C GLU A 63 0.98 -12.46 -12.19
N ARG A 64 0.46 -12.35 -13.41
CA ARG A 64 1.29 -12.10 -14.61
C ARG A 64 2.05 -10.77 -14.51
N ILE A 65 1.52 -9.80 -13.80
CA ILE A 65 2.13 -8.46 -13.66
C ILE A 65 3.20 -8.48 -12.58
N HIS A 66 2.88 -8.97 -11.38
CA HIS A 66 3.80 -8.89 -10.23
C HIS A 66 4.50 -10.20 -9.86
N GLY A 67 4.10 -11.32 -10.48
CA GLY A 67 4.75 -12.60 -10.25
C GLY A 67 4.41 -13.29 -8.94
N ILE A 68 3.41 -12.81 -8.21
CA ILE A 68 3.04 -13.36 -6.90
C ILE A 68 1.79 -14.21 -7.06
N SER A 69 1.95 -15.54 -6.87
CA SER A 69 0.84 -16.46 -6.90
C SER A 69 0.14 -16.55 -5.55
N THR A 70 -1.08 -17.07 -5.53
CA THR A 70 -1.80 -17.35 -4.28
C THR A 70 -0.98 -18.31 -3.40
N GLU A 71 -0.37 -19.33 -4.00
CA GLU A 71 0.45 -20.32 -3.30
C GLU A 71 1.67 -19.66 -2.66
N LEU A 72 2.38 -18.82 -3.40
CA LEU A 72 3.56 -18.12 -2.89
C LEU A 72 3.19 -17.19 -1.73
N ALA A 73 2.13 -16.41 -1.90
CA ALA A 73 1.68 -15.48 -0.86
C ALA A 73 1.17 -16.22 0.38
N THR A 74 0.55 -17.38 0.21
CA THR A 74 0.10 -18.20 1.33
C THR A 74 1.27 -18.81 2.08
N GLU A 75 2.28 -19.30 1.34
CA GLU A 75 3.43 -19.99 1.94
C GLU A 75 4.40 -19.01 2.61
N GLN A 76 4.68 -17.88 1.98
CA GLN A 76 5.72 -16.94 2.42
C GLN A 76 5.17 -15.63 2.97
N GLY A 77 3.87 -15.42 2.90
CA GLY A 77 3.25 -14.19 3.37
C GLY A 77 3.11 -14.13 4.87
N VAL A 78 2.90 -12.93 5.38
CA VAL A 78 2.55 -12.69 6.79
C VAL A 78 1.08 -12.27 6.87
N SER A 79 0.50 -12.38 8.07
CA SER A 79 -0.87 -11.88 8.29
C SER A 79 -0.93 -10.39 8.01
N ILE A 80 -2.02 -9.93 7.40
CA ILE A 80 -2.25 -8.51 7.19
C ILE A 80 -2.28 -7.72 8.50
N HIS A 81 -2.68 -8.35 9.60
CA HIS A 81 -2.66 -7.72 10.93
C HIS A 81 -1.25 -7.39 11.38
N HIS A 82 -0.28 -8.25 11.07
CA HIS A 82 1.14 -7.97 11.33
C HIS A 82 1.61 -6.78 10.49
N VAL A 83 1.19 -6.72 9.22
CA VAL A 83 1.48 -5.60 8.34
C VAL A 83 0.91 -4.30 8.92
N PHE A 84 -0.34 -4.32 9.39
CA PHE A 84 -0.96 -3.14 10.01
C PHE A 84 -0.15 -2.63 11.19
N GLU A 85 0.30 -3.52 12.08
CA GLU A 85 1.12 -3.14 13.23
C GLU A 85 2.42 -2.49 12.81
N GLU A 86 3.15 -3.11 11.89
CA GLU A 86 4.45 -2.60 11.43
C GLU A 86 4.28 -1.30 10.65
N PHE A 87 3.26 -1.20 9.81
CA PHE A 87 3.01 -0.01 9.01
C PHE A 87 2.59 1.18 9.90
N GLU A 88 1.76 0.96 10.92
CA GLU A 88 1.39 2.02 11.88
C GLU A 88 2.60 2.51 12.66
N LYS A 89 3.54 1.64 13.02
CA LYS A 89 4.79 2.05 13.65
C LYS A 89 5.57 3.00 12.73
N ALA A 90 5.64 2.66 11.44
CA ALA A 90 6.29 3.52 10.45
C ALA A 90 5.55 4.86 10.30
N LEU A 91 4.21 4.82 10.22
CA LEU A 91 3.40 6.03 10.12
C LEU A 91 3.57 6.95 11.34
N SER A 92 3.80 6.37 12.52
CA SER A 92 3.99 7.16 13.74
C SER A 92 5.27 8.01 13.72
N LYS A 93 6.24 7.65 12.88
CA LYS A 93 7.51 8.36 12.70
C LYS A 93 7.47 9.31 11.50
N THR A 94 6.38 9.30 10.74
CA THR A 94 6.26 9.98 9.45
C THR A 94 5.60 11.34 9.62
N GLN A 95 6.19 12.38 9.02
CA GLN A 95 5.59 13.70 8.90
C GLN A 95 4.82 13.86 7.60
N TYR A 96 5.31 13.26 6.51
CA TYR A 96 4.61 13.30 5.22
C TYR A 96 4.96 12.07 4.38
N ILE A 97 4.04 11.75 3.46
CA ILE A 97 4.16 10.63 2.54
C ILE A 97 4.58 11.19 1.19
N VAL A 98 5.56 10.53 0.55
CA VAL A 98 6.07 10.93 -0.76
C VAL A 98 5.99 9.73 -1.70
N GLY A 99 5.63 9.97 -2.95
CA GLY A 99 5.67 8.92 -3.95
C GLY A 99 5.10 9.35 -5.28
N GLN A 100 5.31 8.51 -6.28
CA GLN A 100 4.78 8.71 -7.63
C GLN A 100 3.45 7.98 -7.72
N ASN A 101 2.38 8.72 -8.05
CA ASN A 101 1.01 8.20 -8.10
C ASN A 101 0.62 7.47 -6.79
N ILE A 102 1.10 8.00 -5.69
CA ILE A 102 0.98 7.36 -4.36
C ILE A 102 -0.46 7.29 -3.87
N GLY A 103 -1.36 8.14 -4.42
CA GLY A 103 -2.77 8.12 -4.05
C GLY A 103 -3.44 6.77 -4.23
N PHE A 104 -3.04 6.03 -5.27
CA PHE A 104 -3.53 4.66 -5.48
C PHE A 104 -3.16 3.75 -4.30
N ASP A 105 -1.89 3.77 -3.90
CA ASP A 105 -1.38 2.92 -2.82
C ASP A 105 -1.99 3.31 -1.47
N ILE A 106 -2.18 4.60 -1.24
CA ILE A 106 -2.85 5.11 -0.04
C ILE A 106 -4.28 4.57 0.03
N ASN A 107 -4.99 4.58 -1.09
CA ASN A 107 -6.36 4.08 -1.15
C ASN A 107 -6.42 2.56 -0.95
N ILE A 108 -5.48 1.81 -1.52
CA ILE A 108 -5.40 0.36 -1.33
C ILE A 108 -5.25 0.03 0.16
N MET A 109 -4.28 0.65 0.83
CA MET A 109 -4.06 0.39 2.25
C MET A 109 -5.18 0.96 3.11
N GLY A 110 -5.70 2.13 2.77
CA GLY A 110 -6.85 2.70 3.47
C GLY A 110 -8.08 1.80 3.40
N ALA A 111 -8.35 1.19 2.24
CA ALA A 111 -9.44 0.25 2.07
C ALA A 111 -9.22 -1.03 2.90
N GLU A 112 -7.97 -1.51 2.97
CA GLU A 112 -7.66 -2.67 3.81
C GLU A 112 -7.88 -2.36 5.31
N PHE A 113 -7.40 -1.22 5.80
CA PHE A 113 -7.66 -0.80 7.18
C PHE A 113 -9.16 -0.70 7.46
N TYR A 114 -9.91 -0.10 6.56
CA TYR A 114 -11.35 0.02 6.70
C TYR A 114 -12.04 -1.35 6.75
N ARG A 115 -11.64 -2.25 5.84
CA ARG A 115 -12.23 -3.59 5.71
C ARG A 115 -12.11 -4.38 7.01
N TYR A 116 -11.00 -4.23 7.71
CA TYR A 116 -10.74 -4.92 8.98
C TYR A 116 -11.12 -4.10 10.21
N GLY A 117 -11.65 -2.89 10.03
CA GLY A 117 -12.05 -2.03 11.13
C GLY A 117 -10.88 -1.56 11.99
N VAL A 118 -9.70 -1.40 11.40
CA VAL A 118 -8.49 -0.99 12.11
C VAL A 118 -8.26 0.50 11.91
N THR A 119 -8.08 1.21 13.03
CA THR A 119 -7.80 2.65 12.99
C THR A 119 -6.39 2.91 12.47
N THR A 120 -6.25 3.92 11.61
CA THR A 120 -4.97 4.30 11.04
C THR A 120 -4.85 5.82 10.94
N ARG A 121 -3.61 6.32 11.05
CA ARG A 121 -3.32 7.74 10.79
C ARG A 121 -2.97 8.03 9.34
N LEU A 122 -3.07 7.01 8.47
CA LEU A 122 -2.67 7.13 7.06
C LEU A 122 -3.35 8.32 6.36
N GLY A 123 -4.65 8.52 6.57
CA GLY A 123 -5.40 9.62 5.97
C GLY A 123 -5.15 11.01 6.58
N GLU A 124 -4.40 11.08 7.69
CA GLU A 124 -4.13 12.33 8.39
C GLU A 124 -2.80 12.97 7.96
N LEU A 125 -1.96 12.23 7.24
CA LEU A 125 -0.63 12.69 6.88
C LEU A 125 -0.65 13.50 5.57
N PRO A 126 0.15 14.58 5.48
CA PRO A 126 0.32 15.29 4.20
C PRO A 126 0.97 14.39 3.17
N VAL A 127 0.57 14.57 1.91
CA VAL A 127 1.04 13.74 0.79
C VAL A 127 1.70 14.64 -0.24
N LEU A 128 2.90 14.26 -0.68
CA LEU A 128 3.60 14.88 -1.80
C LEU A 128 3.69 13.87 -2.93
N ASP A 129 2.82 14.04 -3.93
CA ASP A 129 2.84 13.17 -5.11
C ASP A 129 3.79 13.77 -6.15
N THR A 130 4.82 13.01 -6.52
CA THR A 130 5.79 13.45 -7.53
C THR A 130 5.25 13.34 -8.95
N CYS A 131 4.11 12.68 -9.15
CA CYS A 131 3.39 12.61 -10.42
C CYS A 131 2.36 13.75 -10.48
N THR A 132 2.84 14.98 -10.60
CA THR A 132 2.01 16.19 -10.68
C THR A 132 1.78 16.60 -12.13
N GLU A 133 0.96 17.62 -12.37
CA GLU A 133 0.74 18.17 -13.71
C GLU A 133 2.06 18.58 -14.41
N ILE A 134 3.04 19.04 -13.62
CA ILE A 134 4.34 19.47 -14.16
C ILE A 134 5.17 18.25 -14.60
N THR A 135 5.02 17.12 -13.91
CA THR A 135 5.81 15.90 -14.15
C THR A 135 4.99 14.79 -14.78
N ALA A 136 3.74 15.05 -15.16
CA ALA A 136 2.80 14.04 -15.65
C ALA A 136 3.32 13.23 -16.84
N GLU A 137 4.12 13.85 -17.71
CA GLU A 137 4.72 13.18 -18.87
C GLU A 137 5.75 12.11 -18.47
N LEU A 138 6.25 12.17 -17.24
CA LEU A 138 7.25 11.23 -16.72
C LEU A 138 6.65 10.07 -15.95
N CYS A 139 5.35 10.10 -15.76
CA CYS A 139 4.65 9.10 -14.93
C CYS A 139 4.17 7.89 -15.70
#